data_fddf96b3231f196b59066c973bac50f2
#
_entry.id   fddf96b3231f196b59066c973bac50f2
#
_cell.length_a   1.000
_cell.length_b   1.000
_cell.length_c   1.000
_cell.angle_alpha   90.00
_cell.angle_beta   90.00
_cell.angle_gamma   90.00
#
_symmetry.space_group_name_H-M   'P 1'
#
loop_
_entity.id
_entity.type
_entity.pdbx_description
1 polymer ?
#
loop_
_entity_poly.entity_id
_entity_poly.type
_entity_poly.pdbx_seq_one_letter_code
_entity_poly.pdbx_strand_id
1 'polypeptide(L)'
;EYGGQGAPASVGLAVNEGINAGNPGLSAHFALTIGAARLVESFGSEELKAKYIERMNRGEFNGTMCLSEPHAGSDVGAGLTTAEDAGDGTYRIKGTKSWISNGDTDLAENSIHAVLARIKGAPEGTGGLSLFLIPHTLVEEDGKLGAWNDVTVASIENKMGLHSSPTAVLKFGENDHCRGWLLGEENRGMSCMFQMMNEARIGTALIGLANGSAAYQNALSYARERVQGTHISKIREPGAPKVAIIEHPAVRYNLMQMKGKVEGMRALLYATANILDDLECLDQEDPLYEDSRMLLDILTPLCKGWCTETGIDVVRTAIQVLGGVGYTKDFPLEQMYRDIRVSAIYEGTTDIQALDLVGRKMTLQNGALFQSLMGRFSSNLEKNRENPQLQAAYQQWEKQCETVYEMAMASKEVVEDRGIEGVALYATPFLKFLATVAAAGFLLEQAVIAVSKLDQLIAEKAVKDSDLEAFLENNTEARFFNNKRITAQNFVDTIVPEAEALLAGAKSRNYGALDINF
;
A
#
# COMPACT_ATOMS: atom_id res chain seq x y z
N GLU A 1 20.41 -15.05 -7.60
CA GLU A 1 21.44 -15.12 -8.65
C GLU A 1 22.56 -14.07 -8.44
N TYR A 2 22.22 -12.83 -8.05
CA TYR A 2 23.17 -11.73 -7.88
C TYR A 2 23.63 -11.52 -6.42
N GLY A 3 23.65 -12.57 -5.60
CA GLY A 3 24.04 -12.52 -4.19
C GLY A 3 22.89 -12.24 -3.23
N GLY A 4 21.65 -12.19 -3.71
CA GLY A 4 20.44 -12.12 -2.88
C GLY A 4 20.17 -13.46 -2.18
N GLN A 5 19.36 -13.41 -1.12
CA GLN A 5 19.04 -14.58 -0.29
C GLN A 5 17.83 -15.39 -0.81
N GLY A 6 17.12 -14.91 -1.83
CA GLY A 6 15.89 -15.56 -2.33
C GLY A 6 14.78 -15.64 -1.26
N ALA A 7 14.69 -14.61 -0.41
CA ALA A 7 13.70 -14.60 0.66
C ALA A 7 12.28 -14.40 0.09
N PRO A 8 11.26 -15.08 0.65
CA PRO A 8 9.87 -14.89 0.27
C PRO A 8 9.41 -13.42 0.37
N ALA A 9 8.40 -13.02 -0.40
CA ALA A 9 7.84 -11.67 -0.40
C ALA A 9 7.34 -11.25 0.99
N SER A 10 6.76 -12.18 1.75
CA SER A 10 6.32 -11.96 3.14
C SER A 10 7.47 -11.58 4.08
N VAL A 11 8.64 -12.20 3.94
CA VAL A 11 9.86 -11.85 4.70
C VAL A 11 10.41 -10.50 4.25
N GLY A 12 10.45 -10.26 2.94
CA GLY A 12 10.83 -8.96 2.37
C GLY A 12 9.94 -7.82 2.88
N LEU A 13 8.62 -8.06 2.97
CA LEU A 13 7.66 -7.11 3.53
C LEU A 13 7.98 -6.77 4.99
N ALA A 14 8.29 -7.79 5.82
CA ALA A 14 8.62 -7.59 7.23
C ALA A 14 9.88 -6.75 7.45
N VAL A 15 10.92 -7.00 6.66
CA VAL A 15 12.16 -6.20 6.70
C VAL A 15 11.87 -4.76 6.27
N ASN A 16 11.15 -4.59 5.18
CA ASN A 16 10.80 -3.27 4.65
C ASN A 16 9.83 -2.49 5.55
N GLU A 17 8.98 -3.16 6.36
CA GLU A 17 8.17 -2.48 7.39
C GLU A 17 9.08 -1.73 8.37
N GLY A 18 10.15 -2.38 8.87
CA GLY A 18 11.11 -1.74 9.77
C GLY A 18 11.85 -0.56 9.13
N ILE A 19 12.29 -0.71 7.88
CA ILE A 19 13.01 0.35 7.16
C ILE A 19 12.10 1.56 6.91
N ASN A 20 10.88 1.34 6.43
CA ASN A 20 9.91 2.41 6.18
C ASN A 20 9.43 3.09 7.47
N ALA A 21 9.40 2.37 8.60
CA ALA A 21 9.11 2.95 9.91
C ALA A 21 10.20 3.93 10.35
N GLY A 22 11.45 3.69 9.96
CA GLY A 22 12.57 4.58 10.22
C GLY A 22 12.66 5.76 9.26
N ASN A 23 12.61 5.48 7.95
CA ASN A 23 12.69 6.53 6.91
C ASN A 23 12.11 6.05 5.56
N PRO A 24 10.86 6.39 5.25
CA PRO A 24 10.23 5.99 3.99
C PRO A 24 10.86 6.63 2.75
N GLY A 25 11.45 7.82 2.87
CA GLY A 25 12.14 8.48 1.76
C GLY A 25 13.44 7.76 1.37
N LEU A 26 14.17 7.20 2.35
CA LEU A 26 15.34 6.39 2.08
C LEU A 26 14.97 5.07 1.42
N SER A 27 13.88 4.44 1.86
CA SER A 27 13.43 3.16 1.27
C SER A 27 13.08 3.27 -0.22
N ALA A 28 12.66 4.45 -0.68
CA ALA A 28 12.34 4.69 -2.08
C ALA A 28 13.55 4.50 -3.01
N HIS A 29 14.78 4.74 -2.54
CA HIS A 29 15.98 4.60 -3.37
C HIS A 29 16.21 3.17 -3.85
N PHE A 30 16.07 2.17 -2.98
CA PHE A 30 16.27 0.78 -3.39
C PHE A 30 15.00 0.11 -3.89
N ALA A 31 13.82 0.47 -3.41
CA ALA A 31 12.55 -0.14 -3.85
C ALA A 31 12.30 0.12 -5.35
N LEU A 32 12.48 1.35 -5.83
CA LEU A 32 12.32 1.68 -7.25
C LEU A 32 13.41 1.05 -8.10
N THR A 33 14.65 0.95 -7.58
CA THR A 33 15.76 0.28 -8.28
C THR A 33 15.47 -1.21 -8.50
N ILE A 34 14.96 -1.91 -7.48
CA ILE A 34 14.56 -3.32 -7.59
C ILE A 34 13.44 -3.47 -8.63
N GLY A 35 12.42 -2.61 -8.60
CA GLY A 35 11.33 -2.64 -9.58
C GLY A 35 11.80 -2.41 -11.01
N ALA A 36 12.69 -1.44 -11.23
CA ALA A 36 13.27 -1.17 -12.55
C ALA A 36 14.14 -2.32 -13.03
N ALA A 37 14.97 -2.94 -12.15
CA ALA A 37 15.77 -4.12 -12.49
C ALA A 37 14.89 -5.29 -12.93
N ARG A 38 13.77 -5.55 -12.25
CA ARG A 38 12.79 -6.59 -12.63
C ARG A 38 12.14 -6.32 -13.99
N LEU A 39 11.90 -5.05 -14.36
CA LEU A 39 11.41 -4.73 -15.71
C LEU A 39 12.46 -5.10 -16.77
N VAL A 40 13.73 -4.81 -16.51
CA VAL A 40 14.83 -5.21 -17.43
C VAL A 40 14.92 -6.72 -17.51
N GLU A 41 14.80 -7.43 -16.38
CA GLU A 41 14.83 -8.90 -16.34
C GLU A 41 13.69 -9.52 -17.13
N SER A 42 12.47 -9.00 -16.99
CA SER A 42 11.28 -9.56 -17.65
C SER A 42 11.19 -9.21 -19.14
N PHE A 43 11.64 -8.02 -19.54
CA PHE A 43 11.33 -7.47 -20.86
C PHE A 43 12.56 -6.99 -21.65
N GLY A 44 13.73 -6.97 -21.03
CA GLY A 44 14.98 -6.56 -21.69
C GLY A 44 15.57 -7.66 -22.59
N SER A 45 16.34 -7.26 -23.61
CA SER A 45 17.18 -8.18 -24.36
C SER A 45 18.27 -8.76 -23.46
N GLU A 46 18.86 -9.90 -23.84
CA GLU A 46 19.96 -10.51 -23.08
C GLU A 46 21.16 -9.54 -22.91
N GLU A 47 21.39 -8.67 -23.91
CA GLU A 47 22.42 -7.63 -23.83
C GLU A 47 22.10 -6.61 -22.73
N LEU A 48 20.84 -6.11 -22.65
CA LEU A 48 20.40 -5.18 -21.62
C LEU A 48 20.45 -5.82 -20.23
N LYS A 49 20.03 -7.08 -20.11
CA LYS A 49 20.11 -7.83 -18.85
C LYS A 49 21.56 -7.93 -18.35
N ALA A 50 22.47 -8.37 -19.21
CA ALA A 50 23.87 -8.52 -18.86
C ALA A 50 24.53 -7.19 -18.48
N LYS A 51 24.11 -6.09 -19.11
CA LYS A 51 24.70 -4.76 -18.92
C LYS A 51 24.22 -4.07 -17.63
N TYR A 52 22.96 -4.27 -17.21
CA TYR A 52 22.34 -3.43 -16.18
C TYR A 52 21.95 -4.17 -14.91
N ILE A 53 21.44 -5.42 -14.97
CA ILE A 53 20.78 -6.06 -13.83
C ILE A 53 21.72 -6.25 -12.64
N GLU A 54 22.92 -6.78 -12.85
CA GLU A 54 23.86 -7.04 -11.74
C GLU A 54 24.21 -5.75 -11.00
N ARG A 55 24.50 -4.67 -11.73
CA ARG A 55 24.88 -3.39 -11.14
C ARG A 55 23.71 -2.71 -10.43
N MET A 56 22.47 -2.86 -10.94
CA MET A 56 21.28 -2.38 -10.27
C MET A 56 21.03 -3.16 -8.97
N ASN A 57 21.14 -4.49 -8.99
CA ASN A 57 20.94 -5.32 -7.80
C ASN A 57 22.05 -5.12 -6.73
N ARG A 58 23.24 -4.70 -7.12
CA ARG A 58 24.31 -4.32 -6.19
C ARG A 58 24.18 -2.89 -5.66
N GLY A 59 23.23 -2.10 -6.17
CA GLY A 59 23.07 -0.69 -5.82
C GLY A 59 24.10 0.25 -6.43
N GLU A 60 24.91 -0.22 -7.38
CA GLU A 60 25.86 0.61 -8.13
C GLU A 60 25.11 1.55 -9.09
N PHE A 61 23.99 1.08 -9.66
CA PHE A 61 23.08 1.86 -10.49
C PHE A 61 21.73 2.03 -9.80
N ASN A 62 21.22 3.25 -9.80
CA ASN A 62 19.89 3.60 -9.35
C ASN A 62 18.86 3.32 -10.45
N GLY A 63 17.64 2.95 -10.08
CA GLY A 63 16.53 2.73 -10.99
C GLY A 63 15.35 3.65 -10.69
N THR A 64 14.68 4.14 -11.74
CA THR A 64 13.51 5.02 -11.60
C THR A 64 12.36 4.59 -12.50
N MET A 65 11.16 5.05 -12.15
CA MET A 65 9.93 4.88 -12.90
C MET A 65 9.44 6.24 -13.42
N CYS A 66 9.40 6.44 -14.74
CA CYS A 66 9.12 7.71 -15.39
C CYS A 66 7.83 7.66 -16.22
N LEU A 67 6.68 7.91 -15.57
CA LEU A 67 5.36 7.92 -16.21
C LEU A 67 4.84 9.36 -16.39
N SER A 68 4.65 10.05 -15.26
CA SER A 68 3.97 11.34 -15.18
C SER A 68 4.68 12.44 -15.96
N GLU A 69 3.90 13.33 -16.54
CA GLU A 69 4.35 14.55 -17.20
C GLU A 69 3.64 15.76 -16.58
N PRO A 70 4.12 16.99 -16.78
CA PRO A 70 3.55 18.19 -16.14
C PRO A 70 2.04 18.34 -16.28
N HIS A 71 1.47 17.86 -17.40
CA HIS A 71 0.04 17.93 -17.74
C HIS A 71 -0.68 16.57 -17.69
N ALA A 72 0.04 15.46 -17.46
CA ALA A 72 -0.45 14.10 -17.52
C ALA A 72 0.02 13.28 -16.32
N GLY A 73 -0.72 13.36 -15.20
CA GLY A 73 -0.48 12.56 -14.00
C GLY A 73 -1.32 11.31 -13.95
N SER A 74 -2.60 11.42 -13.54
CA SER A 74 -3.52 10.28 -13.53
C SER A 74 -3.90 9.80 -14.93
N ASP A 75 -3.99 10.71 -15.90
CA ASP A 75 -4.17 10.40 -17.33
C ASP A 75 -2.81 10.24 -18.01
N VAL A 76 -2.13 9.12 -17.73
CA VAL A 76 -0.82 8.79 -18.34
C VAL A 76 -0.89 8.70 -19.85
N GLY A 77 -2.07 8.34 -20.41
CA GLY A 77 -2.30 8.23 -21.85
C GLY A 77 -2.18 9.54 -22.61
N ALA A 78 -2.33 10.69 -21.94
CA ALA A 78 -2.17 12.02 -22.50
C ALA A 78 -0.69 12.48 -22.59
N GLY A 79 0.27 11.64 -22.18
CA GLY A 79 1.71 11.97 -22.21
C GLY A 79 2.20 12.33 -23.62
N LEU A 80 3.06 13.36 -23.69
CA LEU A 80 3.62 13.92 -24.92
C LEU A 80 5.08 13.49 -25.20
N THR A 81 5.73 12.76 -24.29
CA THR A 81 7.07 12.21 -24.51
C THR A 81 7.05 11.26 -25.71
N THR A 82 7.94 11.51 -26.68
CA THR A 82 8.01 10.78 -27.95
C THR A 82 9.24 9.92 -28.05
N ALA A 83 9.14 8.85 -28.83
CA ALA A 83 10.24 8.00 -29.27
C ALA A 83 10.27 7.93 -30.81
N GLU A 84 11.43 8.07 -31.42
CA GLU A 84 11.64 7.95 -32.85
C GLU A 84 12.73 6.91 -33.13
N ASP A 85 12.44 5.93 -33.97
CA ASP A 85 13.41 4.91 -34.36
C ASP A 85 14.68 5.58 -34.94
N ALA A 86 15.85 5.25 -34.37
CA ALA A 86 17.14 5.77 -34.81
C ALA A 86 17.75 4.93 -35.97
N GLY A 87 17.15 3.76 -36.27
CA GLY A 87 17.61 2.85 -37.32
C GLY A 87 18.81 1.99 -36.93
N ASP A 88 19.25 2.05 -35.67
CA ASP A 88 20.36 1.28 -35.11
C ASP A 88 19.95 0.35 -33.95
N GLY A 89 18.65 0.09 -33.80
CA GLY A 89 18.10 -0.70 -32.71
C GLY A 89 17.82 0.13 -31.45
N THR A 90 18.08 1.43 -31.48
CA THR A 90 17.74 2.38 -30.41
C THR A 90 16.66 3.35 -30.86
N TYR A 91 16.10 4.10 -29.91
CA TYR A 91 15.13 5.15 -30.16
C TYR A 91 15.66 6.49 -29.64
N ARG A 92 15.42 7.56 -30.38
CA ARG A 92 15.62 8.93 -29.91
C ARG A 92 14.44 9.34 -29.07
N ILE A 93 14.68 9.66 -27.80
CA ILE A 93 13.65 10.02 -26.85
C ILE A 93 13.63 11.53 -26.66
N LYS A 94 12.42 12.13 -26.65
CA LYS A 94 12.26 13.57 -26.42
C LYS A 94 11.03 13.85 -25.59
N GLY A 95 11.19 14.49 -24.41
CA GLY A 95 10.08 14.87 -23.56
C GLY A 95 10.51 15.27 -22.16
N THR A 96 9.51 15.51 -21.30
CA THR A 96 9.70 15.92 -19.91
C THR A 96 8.90 15.02 -19.00
N LYS A 97 9.53 14.45 -17.99
CA LYS A 97 8.90 13.66 -16.94
C LYS A 97 8.97 14.40 -15.60
N SER A 98 7.87 14.39 -14.85
CA SER A 98 7.72 15.10 -13.57
C SER A 98 7.44 14.13 -12.44
N TRP A 99 7.75 14.54 -11.22
CA TRP A 99 7.54 13.77 -10.01
C TRP A 99 8.37 12.47 -9.96
N ILE A 100 9.56 12.48 -10.54
CA ILE A 100 10.41 11.30 -10.61
C ILE A 100 11.18 11.15 -9.31
N SER A 101 10.76 10.20 -8.48
CA SER A 101 11.45 9.86 -7.23
C SER A 101 12.84 9.32 -7.56
N ASN A 102 13.85 9.87 -6.88
CA ASN A 102 15.26 9.56 -7.08
C ASN A 102 15.72 9.73 -8.56
N GLY A 103 15.11 10.71 -9.26
CA GLY A 103 15.38 10.96 -10.67
C GLY A 103 16.87 11.21 -10.98
N ASP A 104 17.61 11.72 -9.99
CA ASP A 104 19.05 11.76 -9.96
C ASP A 104 19.53 11.68 -8.51
N THR A 105 20.71 11.06 -8.30
CA THR A 105 21.28 10.86 -6.96
C THR A 105 22.79 10.65 -7.06
N ASP A 106 23.54 11.14 -6.09
CA ASP A 106 24.97 10.88 -5.91
C ASP A 106 25.27 9.63 -5.05
N LEU A 107 24.22 8.87 -4.69
CA LEU A 107 24.35 7.60 -3.98
C LEU A 107 24.67 6.43 -4.93
N ALA A 108 24.56 6.63 -6.24
CA ALA A 108 24.82 5.64 -7.27
C ALA A 108 25.67 6.25 -8.41
N GLU A 109 26.41 5.41 -9.12
CA GLU A 109 27.28 5.84 -10.22
C GLU A 109 26.50 6.26 -11.47
N ASN A 110 25.28 5.74 -11.64
CA ASN A 110 24.40 6.01 -12.78
C ASN A 110 22.94 5.83 -12.40
N SER A 111 22.04 6.47 -13.14
CA SER A 111 20.59 6.30 -13.01
C SER A 111 20.03 5.67 -14.29
N ILE A 112 19.20 4.63 -14.10
CA ILE A 112 18.55 3.88 -15.19
C ILE A 112 17.06 4.15 -15.11
N HIS A 113 16.53 4.81 -16.14
CA HIS A 113 15.14 5.27 -16.18
C HIS A 113 14.28 4.32 -17.00
N ALA A 114 13.22 3.76 -16.39
CA ALA A 114 12.14 3.06 -17.10
C ALA A 114 11.08 4.10 -17.53
N VAL A 115 11.06 4.44 -18.81
CA VAL A 115 10.31 5.59 -19.34
C VAL A 115 9.19 5.16 -20.28
N LEU A 116 7.97 5.61 -20.02
CA LEU A 116 6.88 5.51 -21.00
C LEU A 116 6.98 6.66 -22.02
N ALA A 117 7.01 6.29 -23.29
CA ALA A 117 7.00 7.23 -24.40
C ALA A 117 6.14 6.70 -25.57
N ARG A 118 5.68 7.60 -26.41
CA ARG A 118 4.89 7.26 -27.61
C ARG A 118 5.80 7.23 -28.83
N ILE A 119 5.86 6.10 -29.52
CA ILE A 119 6.54 6.00 -30.81
C ILE A 119 5.80 6.89 -31.81
N LYS A 120 6.53 7.61 -32.65
CA LYS A 120 5.91 8.45 -33.69
C LYS A 120 4.98 7.64 -34.59
N GLY A 121 3.72 8.08 -34.69
CA GLY A 121 2.67 7.39 -35.46
C GLY A 121 1.90 6.31 -34.68
N ALA A 122 2.27 6.02 -33.42
CA ALA A 122 1.50 5.11 -32.56
C ALA A 122 0.14 5.71 -32.17
N PRO A 123 -0.86 4.87 -31.81
CA PRO A 123 -2.18 5.32 -31.38
C PRO A 123 -2.14 6.28 -30.18
N GLU A 124 -3.20 7.09 -30.03
CA GLU A 124 -3.41 7.90 -28.82
C GLU A 124 -3.81 7.03 -27.62
N GLY A 125 -3.77 7.63 -26.41
CA GLY A 125 -4.13 6.96 -25.16
C GLY A 125 -3.05 5.98 -24.68
N THR A 126 -3.38 5.20 -23.68
CA THR A 126 -2.45 4.25 -23.04
C THR A 126 -2.01 3.11 -23.94
N GLY A 127 -2.87 2.73 -24.92
CA GLY A 127 -2.60 1.65 -25.87
C GLY A 127 -1.50 1.96 -26.91
N GLY A 128 -1.05 3.21 -27.02
CA GLY A 128 0.07 3.60 -27.91
C GLY A 128 1.37 3.91 -27.17
N LEU A 129 1.43 3.66 -25.86
CA LEU A 129 2.65 3.86 -25.08
C LEU A 129 3.55 2.62 -25.13
N SER A 130 4.84 2.86 -25.34
CA SER A 130 5.91 1.86 -25.27
C SER A 130 6.82 2.15 -24.09
N LEU A 131 7.50 1.12 -23.58
CA LEU A 131 8.41 1.23 -22.44
C LEU A 131 9.86 1.23 -22.93
N PHE A 132 10.64 2.17 -22.42
CA PHE A 132 12.06 2.32 -22.80
C PHE A 132 12.96 2.32 -21.57
N LEU A 133 14.10 1.66 -21.67
CA LEU A 133 15.21 1.81 -20.75
C LEU A 133 16.11 2.95 -21.24
N ILE A 134 16.37 3.92 -20.38
CA ILE A 134 17.20 5.09 -20.68
C ILE A 134 18.20 5.28 -19.55
N PRO A 135 19.50 5.01 -19.76
CA PRO A 135 20.51 5.36 -18.78
C PRO A 135 20.79 6.87 -18.81
N HIS A 136 21.06 7.48 -17.67
CA HIS A 136 21.54 8.87 -17.58
C HIS A 136 22.88 9.05 -18.28
N THR A 137 23.78 8.10 -18.06
CA THR A 137 25.09 8.00 -18.74
C THR A 137 25.16 6.67 -19.46
N LEU A 138 25.55 6.68 -20.73
CA LEU A 138 25.71 5.48 -21.54
C LEU A 138 26.72 4.52 -20.88
N VAL A 139 26.48 3.21 -21.03
CA VAL A 139 27.40 2.17 -20.58
C VAL A 139 28.02 1.52 -21.81
N GLU A 140 29.34 1.56 -21.90
CA GLU A 140 30.12 1.00 -23.01
C GLU A 140 30.10 -0.56 -22.96
N GLU A 141 30.59 -1.20 -24.00
CA GLU A 141 30.67 -2.67 -24.08
C GLU A 141 31.58 -3.29 -22.98
N ASP A 142 32.62 -2.56 -22.56
CA ASP A 142 33.50 -2.98 -21.46
C ASP A 142 32.93 -2.70 -20.06
N GLY A 143 31.67 -2.23 -19.96
CA GLY A 143 30.95 -1.91 -18.73
C GLY A 143 31.32 -0.55 -18.12
N LYS A 144 32.19 0.23 -18.71
CA LYS A 144 32.54 1.57 -18.22
C LYS A 144 31.46 2.59 -18.57
N LEU A 145 31.36 3.64 -17.74
CA LEU A 145 30.53 4.79 -18.04
C LEU A 145 31.14 5.58 -19.22
N GLY A 146 30.32 5.80 -20.24
CA GLY A 146 30.68 6.50 -21.47
C GLY A 146 30.15 7.95 -21.49
N ALA A 147 29.56 8.35 -22.61
CA ALA A 147 29.05 9.69 -22.80
C ALA A 147 27.72 9.92 -22.00
N TRP A 148 27.48 11.16 -21.61
CA TRP A 148 26.21 11.61 -21.11
C TRP A 148 25.09 11.41 -22.16
N ASN A 149 23.94 10.90 -21.76
CA ASN A 149 22.87 10.47 -22.65
C ASN A 149 21.76 11.53 -22.83
N ASP A 150 22.07 12.80 -22.70
CA ASP A 150 21.11 13.90 -22.89
C ASP A 150 19.87 13.78 -22.00
N VAL A 151 20.10 13.39 -20.74
CA VAL A 151 19.10 13.38 -19.64
C VAL A 151 19.48 14.47 -18.66
N THR A 152 18.61 15.44 -18.47
CA THR A 152 18.86 16.63 -17.63
C THR A 152 17.90 16.69 -16.47
N VAL A 153 18.40 16.95 -15.26
CA VAL A 153 17.57 17.32 -14.10
C VAL A 153 17.21 18.80 -14.22
N ALA A 154 15.96 19.08 -14.57
CA ALA A 154 15.51 20.46 -14.73
C ALA A 154 15.23 21.15 -13.39
N SER A 155 14.71 20.41 -12.42
CA SER A 155 14.47 20.88 -11.05
C SER A 155 14.29 19.73 -10.08
N ILE A 156 14.42 20.01 -8.79
CA ILE A 156 14.00 19.16 -7.68
C ILE A 156 12.86 19.85 -6.94
N GLU A 157 11.82 19.10 -6.63
CA GLU A 157 10.61 19.60 -6.00
C GLU A 157 10.82 19.96 -4.53
N ASN A 158 10.31 21.13 -4.14
CA ASN A 158 10.21 21.53 -2.74
C ASN A 158 8.91 20.98 -2.14
N LYS A 159 9.01 19.89 -1.36
CA LYS A 159 7.88 19.08 -0.91
C LYS A 159 7.51 19.32 0.55
N MET A 160 6.29 18.92 0.91
CA MET A 160 5.80 18.87 2.29
C MET A 160 6.60 17.90 3.17
N GLY A 161 6.97 16.73 2.60
CA GLY A 161 7.68 15.66 3.29
C GLY A 161 8.53 14.82 2.33
N LEU A 162 9.01 13.65 2.80
CA LEU A 162 9.94 12.76 2.08
C LEU A 162 11.18 13.50 1.56
N HIS A 163 11.76 14.38 2.40
CA HIS A 163 12.89 15.21 2.00
C HIS A 163 14.17 14.41 1.69
N SER A 164 14.28 13.18 2.22
CA SER A 164 15.39 12.26 1.94
C SER A 164 15.30 11.58 0.57
N SER A 165 14.19 11.75 -0.16
CA SER A 165 14.02 11.28 -1.54
C SER A 165 13.92 12.48 -2.48
N PRO A 166 14.93 12.76 -3.32
CA PRO A 166 14.86 13.83 -4.31
C PRO A 166 13.80 13.47 -5.36
N THR A 167 12.86 14.37 -5.57
CA THR A 167 11.81 14.20 -6.58
C THR A 167 12.09 15.18 -7.71
N ALA A 168 12.49 14.65 -8.87
CA ALA A 168 13.01 15.44 -9.97
C ALA A 168 12.00 15.67 -11.09
N VAL A 169 12.21 16.75 -11.84
CA VAL A 169 11.72 16.94 -13.20
C VAL A 169 12.87 16.59 -14.13
N LEU A 170 12.69 15.56 -14.96
CA LEU A 170 13.68 15.09 -15.93
C LEU A 170 13.30 15.51 -17.33
N LYS A 171 14.28 16.02 -18.08
CA LYS A 171 14.18 16.29 -19.51
C LYS A 171 15.05 15.32 -20.28
N PHE A 172 14.48 14.76 -21.32
CA PHE A 172 15.10 13.82 -22.21
C PHE A 172 15.24 14.45 -23.60
N GLY A 173 16.43 14.41 -24.19
CA GLY A 173 16.65 14.80 -25.56
C GLY A 173 16.54 16.30 -25.84
N GLU A 174 17.00 17.17 -24.95
CA GLU A 174 17.06 18.63 -25.23
C GLU A 174 18.01 18.95 -26.39
N ASN A 175 19.04 18.14 -26.59
CA ASN A 175 20.00 18.26 -27.69
C ASN A 175 19.81 17.20 -28.79
N ASP A 176 18.65 16.51 -28.81
CA ASP A 176 18.31 15.44 -29.74
C ASP A 176 19.28 14.23 -29.75
N HIS A 177 19.96 13.96 -28.61
CA HIS A 177 20.93 12.88 -28.47
C HIS A 177 20.53 11.77 -27.49
N CYS A 178 19.35 11.89 -26.81
CA CYS A 178 18.91 10.91 -25.83
C CYS A 178 18.55 9.59 -26.51
N ARG A 179 19.24 8.51 -26.14
CA ARG A 179 19.03 7.14 -26.61
C ARG A 179 18.27 6.32 -25.60
N GLY A 180 17.29 5.56 -26.07
CA GLY A 180 16.51 4.60 -25.29
C GLY A 180 16.44 3.25 -26.00
N TRP A 181 16.34 2.18 -25.23
CA TRP A 181 16.15 0.81 -25.71
C TRP A 181 14.75 0.34 -25.35
N LEU A 182 14.04 -0.25 -26.31
CA LEU A 182 12.71 -0.78 -26.09
C LEU A 182 12.74 -1.94 -25.08
N LEU A 183 11.88 -1.90 -24.09
CA LEU A 183 11.59 -3.01 -23.17
C LEU A 183 10.25 -3.66 -23.56
N GLY A 184 10.29 -4.93 -23.94
CA GLY A 184 9.14 -5.65 -24.46
C GLY A 184 8.79 -5.28 -25.90
N GLU A 185 7.50 -5.11 -26.18
CA GLU A 185 6.98 -4.85 -27.52
C GLU A 185 6.46 -3.40 -27.64
N GLU A 186 6.48 -2.87 -28.87
CA GLU A 186 5.86 -1.58 -29.19
C GLU A 186 4.39 -1.56 -28.80
N ASN A 187 3.94 -0.42 -28.28
CA ASN A 187 2.53 -0.19 -27.87
C ASN A 187 2.04 -1.11 -26.73
N ARG A 188 2.97 -1.78 -26.02
CA ARG A 188 2.70 -2.64 -24.86
C ARG A 188 3.31 -2.08 -23.57
N GLY A 189 3.81 -0.85 -23.59
CA GLY A 189 4.53 -0.27 -22.47
C GLY A 189 3.73 -0.21 -21.17
N MET A 190 2.41 0.06 -21.24
CA MET A 190 1.56 0.03 -20.04
C MET A 190 1.46 -1.35 -19.42
N SER A 191 1.29 -2.42 -20.21
CA SER A 191 1.21 -3.79 -19.69
C SER A 191 2.51 -4.22 -19.02
N CYS A 192 3.67 -3.86 -19.59
CA CYS A 192 4.96 -4.10 -18.96
C CYS A 192 5.11 -3.30 -17.65
N MET A 193 4.75 -2.02 -17.69
CA MET A 193 4.87 -1.13 -16.52
C MET A 193 3.94 -1.53 -15.37
N PHE A 194 2.81 -2.19 -15.62
CA PHE A 194 1.91 -2.67 -14.56
C PHE A 194 2.59 -3.65 -13.59
N GLN A 195 3.59 -4.42 -14.02
CA GLN A 195 4.36 -5.27 -13.13
C GLN A 195 5.02 -4.43 -12.03
N MET A 196 5.79 -3.40 -12.39
CA MET A 196 6.43 -2.49 -11.43
C MET A 196 5.41 -1.69 -10.62
N MET A 197 4.33 -1.22 -11.26
CA MET A 197 3.29 -0.43 -10.59
C MET A 197 2.55 -1.23 -9.51
N ASN A 198 2.25 -2.50 -9.72
CA ASN A 198 1.57 -3.32 -8.73
C ASN A 198 2.48 -3.57 -7.51
N GLU A 199 3.77 -3.82 -7.73
CA GLU A 199 4.76 -3.92 -6.64
C GLU A 199 4.87 -2.59 -5.89
N ALA A 200 4.97 -1.46 -6.60
CA ALA A 200 5.03 -0.13 -6.01
C ALA A 200 3.77 0.22 -5.20
N ARG A 201 2.56 -0.24 -5.62
CA ARG A 201 1.31 -0.07 -4.89
C ARG A 201 1.32 -0.79 -3.55
N ILE A 202 1.81 -2.04 -3.51
CA ILE A 202 1.96 -2.80 -2.25
C ILE A 202 3.04 -2.16 -1.36
N GLY A 203 4.18 -1.75 -1.94
CA GLY A 203 5.21 -0.98 -1.24
C GLY A 203 4.68 0.33 -0.65
N THR A 204 3.83 1.04 -1.39
CA THR A 204 3.17 2.27 -0.90
C THR A 204 2.18 1.98 0.24
N ALA A 205 1.42 0.88 0.16
CA ALA A 205 0.55 0.44 1.26
C ALA A 205 1.36 0.12 2.52
N LEU A 206 2.55 -0.47 2.34
CA LEU A 206 3.48 -0.74 3.45
C LEU A 206 3.97 0.54 4.14
N ILE A 207 4.18 1.64 3.41
CA ILE A 207 4.51 2.94 4.03
C ILE A 207 3.39 3.37 4.98
N GLY A 208 2.13 3.16 4.60
CA GLY A 208 0.97 3.42 5.47
C GLY A 208 1.03 2.62 6.77
N LEU A 209 1.26 1.32 6.67
CA LEU A 209 1.40 0.43 7.83
C LEU A 209 2.61 0.82 8.69
N ALA A 210 3.79 0.99 8.09
CA ALA A 210 5.04 1.21 8.81
C ALA A 210 5.03 2.50 9.62
N ASN A 211 4.61 3.62 8.99
CA ASN A 211 4.48 4.90 9.68
C ASN A 211 3.37 4.88 10.74
N GLY A 212 2.22 4.25 10.43
CA GLY A 212 1.15 4.05 11.41
C GLY A 212 1.62 3.23 12.62
N SER A 213 2.38 2.15 12.38
CA SER A 213 2.96 1.31 13.43
C SER A 213 3.93 2.07 14.31
N ALA A 214 4.88 2.81 13.71
CA ALA A 214 5.84 3.63 14.43
C ALA A 214 5.14 4.74 15.24
N ALA A 215 4.15 5.41 14.66
CA ALA A 215 3.39 6.45 15.36
C ALA A 215 2.60 5.88 16.55
N TYR A 216 1.98 4.72 16.39
CA TYR A 216 1.31 4.02 17.50
C TYR A 216 2.28 3.68 18.64
N GLN A 217 3.48 3.16 18.33
CA GLN A 217 4.49 2.84 19.34
C GLN A 217 4.96 4.08 20.10
N ASN A 218 5.21 5.19 19.40
CA ASN A 218 5.56 6.47 20.02
C ASN A 218 4.45 6.97 20.96
N ALA A 219 3.18 6.93 20.50
CA ALA A 219 2.04 7.36 21.29
C ALA A 219 1.84 6.46 22.53
N LEU A 220 2.01 5.15 22.39
CA LEU A 220 1.89 4.19 23.48
C LEU A 220 2.97 4.41 24.54
N SER A 221 4.24 4.59 24.15
CA SER A 221 5.34 4.88 25.07
C SER A 221 5.08 6.18 25.83
N TYR A 222 4.76 7.26 25.10
CA TYR A 222 4.43 8.55 25.72
C TYR A 222 3.26 8.45 26.70
N ALA A 223 2.21 7.71 26.33
CA ALA A 223 1.02 7.59 27.18
C ALA A 223 1.28 6.84 28.49
N ARG A 224 2.26 5.92 28.51
CA ARG A 224 2.70 5.22 29.72
C ARG A 224 3.54 6.08 30.67
N GLU A 225 4.29 7.03 30.14
CA GLU A 225 5.23 7.84 30.90
C GLU A 225 4.64 9.19 31.33
N ARG A 226 3.78 9.77 30.51
CA ARG A 226 3.21 11.09 30.75
C ARG A 226 2.18 11.05 31.85
N VAL A 227 2.48 11.65 32.99
CA VAL A 227 1.53 11.85 34.11
C VAL A 227 0.79 13.18 33.95
N GLN A 228 -0.53 13.15 33.85
CA GLN A 228 -1.34 14.33 33.71
C GLN A 228 -2.82 14.07 34.09
N GLY A 229 -3.35 14.87 34.99
CA GLY A 229 -4.74 14.77 35.44
C GLY A 229 -4.96 13.61 36.44
N THR A 230 -6.15 13.58 37.01
CA THR A 230 -6.62 12.54 37.95
C THR A 230 -7.54 11.58 37.20
N HIS A 231 -7.53 10.30 37.52
CA HIS A 231 -8.44 9.32 36.91
C HIS A 231 -9.90 9.77 37.05
N ILE A 232 -10.69 9.59 36.00
CA ILE A 232 -12.08 10.11 35.92
C ILE A 232 -12.95 9.64 37.09
N SER A 233 -12.77 8.42 37.60
CA SER A 233 -13.51 7.89 38.75
C SER A 233 -13.23 8.65 40.06
N LYS A 234 -12.09 9.37 40.14
CA LYS A 234 -11.62 10.09 41.31
C LYS A 234 -11.60 11.62 41.13
N ILE A 235 -12.19 12.14 40.05
CA ILE A 235 -12.13 13.55 39.67
C ILE A 235 -12.74 14.49 40.73
N ARG A 236 -13.61 13.97 41.57
CA ARG A 236 -14.27 14.73 42.65
C ARG A 236 -13.60 14.54 44.02
N GLU A 237 -12.58 13.70 44.12
CA GLU A 237 -11.84 13.45 45.36
C GLU A 237 -10.75 14.50 45.56
N PRO A 238 -10.82 15.38 46.57
CA PRO A 238 -9.73 16.32 46.86
C PRO A 238 -8.41 15.61 47.15
N GLY A 239 -7.33 16.02 46.47
CA GLY A 239 -6.01 15.43 46.67
C GLY A 239 -5.78 14.07 45.99
N ALA A 240 -6.70 13.59 45.18
CA ALA A 240 -6.49 12.35 44.42
C ALA A 240 -5.22 12.42 43.54
N PRO A 241 -4.44 11.34 43.46
CA PRO A 241 -3.17 11.35 42.74
C PRO A 241 -3.38 11.54 41.24
N LYS A 242 -2.42 12.18 40.59
CA LYS A 242 -2.31 12.21 39.13
C LYS A 242 -1.87 10.85 38.62
N VAL A 243 -2.35 10.49 37.43
CA VAL A 243 -2.08 9.21 36.79
C VAL A 243 -1.38 9.39 35.44
N ALA A 244 -0.74 8.31 34.94
CA ALA A 244 -0.28 8.29 33.55
C ALA A 244 -1.47 8.46 32.59
N ILE A 245 -1.29 9.16 31.48
CA ILE A 245 -2.42 9.46 30.59
C ILE A 245 -3.05 8.19 29.99
N ILE A 246 -2.32 7.08 29.93
CA ILE A 246 -2.86 5.78 29.49
C ILE A 246 -4.04 5.31 30.37
N GLU A 247 -4.15 5.79 31.61
CA GLU A 247 -5.26 5.45 32.51
C GLU A 247 -6.56 6.17 32.16
N HIS A 248 -6.50 7.22 31.34
CA HIS A 248 -7.70 7.94 30.91
C HIS A 248 -8.45 7.18 29.82
N PRO A 249 -9.78 6.94 29.96
CA PRO A 249 -10.55 6.16 28.99
C PRO A 249 -10.47 6.67 27.56
N ALA A 250 -10.47 8.01 27.34
CA ALA A 250 -10.36 8.59 26.01
C ALA A 250 -8.99 8.30 25.33
N VAL A 251 -7.90 8.29 26.13
CA VAL A 251 -6.56 7.93 25.62
C VAL A 251 -6.52 6.44 25.28
N ARG A 252 -7.08 5.58 26.15
CA ARG A 252 -7.19 4.14 25.89
C ARG A 252 -7.98 3.84 24.62
N TYR A 253 -9.10 4.56 24.41
CA TYR A 253 -9.90 4.45 23.19
C TYR A 253 -9.04 4.77 21.94
N ASN A 254 -8.34 5.92 21.93
CA ASN A 254 -7.47 6.31 20.84
C ASN A 254 -6.36 5.28 20.58
N LEU A 255 -5.70 4.77 21.63
CA LEU A 255 -4.67 3.73 21.52
C LEU A 255 -5.25 2.43 20.94
N MET A 256 -6.47 2.05 21.35
CA MET A 256 -7.13 0.84 20.84
C MET A 256 -7.53 0.98 19.36
N GLN A 257 -8.04 2.16 18.96
CA GLN A 257 -8.33 2.46 17.55
C GLN A 257 -7.06 2.40 16.69
N MET A 258 -5.97 3.03 17.14
CA MET A 258 -4.68 2.95 16.43
C MET A 258 -4.16 1.52 16.34
N LYS A 259 -4.20 0.76 17.45
CA LYS A 259 -3.79 -0.64 17.48
C LYS A 259 -4.60 -1.50 16.51
N GLY A 260 -5.92 -1.37 16.52
CA GLY A 260 -6.82 -2.09 15.61
C GLY A 260 -6.49 -1.79 14.16
N LYS A 261 -6.36 -0.51 13.79
CA LYS A 261 -6.01 -0.07 12.43
C LYS A 261 -4.64 -0.59 11.98
N VAL A 262 -3.61 -0.52 12.82
CA VAL A 262 -2.26 -1.05 12.51
C VAL A 262 -2.29 -2.56 12.33
N GLU A 263 -2.95 -3.30 13.20
CA GLU A 263 -3.04 -4.75 13.08
C GLU A 263 -3.90 -5.18 11.88
N GLY A 264 -4.97 -4.42 11.55
CA GLY A 264 -5.78 -4.64 10.36
C GLY A 264 -4.98 -4.43 9.06
N MET A 265 -4.23 -3.33 8.97
CA MET A 265 -3.33 -3.08 7.83
C MET A 265 -2.30 -4.20 7.69
N ARG A 266 -1.70 -4.62 8.80
CA ARG A 266 -0.71 -5.71 8.80
C ARG A 266 -1.34 -7.04 8.37
N ALA A 267 -2.53 -7.37 8.85
CA ALA A 267 -3.23 -8.58 8.47
C ALA A 267 -3.52 -8.62 6.97
N LEU A 268 -4.03 -7.52 6.40
CA LEU A 268 -4.33 -7.41 4.98
C LEU A 268 -3.06 -7.51 4.12
N LEU A 269 -2.01 -6.77 4.46
CA LEU A 269 -0.76 -6.74 3.67
C LEU A 269 -0.01 -8.07 3.72
N TYR A 270 0.10 -8.71 4.90
CA TYR A 270 0.80 -9.99 5.00
C TYR A 270 0.01 -11.14 4.38
N ALA A 271 -1.34 -11.11 4.42
CA ALA A 271 -2.14 -12.05 3.66
C ALA A 271 -1.90 -11.89 2.14
N THR A 272 -1.79 -10.64 1.66
CA THR A 272 -1.46 -10.36 0.25
C THR A 272 -0.04 -10.81 -0.10
N ALA A 273 0.93 -10.62 0.78
CA ALA A 273 2.30 -11.08 0.57
C ALA A 273 2.41 -12.61 0.55
N ASN A 274 1.65 -13.32 1.39
CA ASN A 274 1.60 -14.79 1.33
C ASN A 274 1.03 -15.30 -0.01
N ILE A 275 0.06 -14.60 -0.59
CA ILE A 275 -0.44 -14.92 -1.94
C ILE A 275 0.66 -14.74 -3.01
N LEU A 276 1.52 -13.72 -2.86
CA LEU A 276 2.69 -13.58 -3.73
C LEU A 276 3.66 -14.75 -3.57
N ASP A 277 3.92 -15.17 -2.33
CA ASP A 277 4.78 -16.35 -2.06
C ASP A 277 4.19 -17.64 -2.66
N ASP A 278 2.86 -17.82 -2.54
CA ASP A 278 2.16 -18.95 -3.16
C ASP A 278 2.33 -18.94 -4.70
N LEU A 279 2.16 -17.79 -5.35
CA LEU A 279 2.32 -17.64 -6.80
C LEU A 279 3.75 -17.91 -7.30
N GLU A 280 4.77 -17.67 -6.47
CA GLU A 280 6.16 -18.03 -6.80
C GLU A 280 6.42 -19.54 -6.68
N CYS A 281 5.61 -20.27 -5.90
CA CYS A 281 5.77 -21.70 -5.64
C CYS A 281 4.84 -22.59 -6.48
N LEU A 282 3.71 -22.07 -6.95
CA LEU A 282 2.71 -22.82 -7.72
C LEU A 282 3.08 -22.85 -9.20
N ASP A 283 2.88 -24.00 -9.83
CA ASP A 283 2.90 -24.12 -11.29
C ASP A 283 1.70 -23.38 -11.88
N GLN A 284 1.87 -22.72 -13.04
CA GLN A 284 0.80 -21.97 -13.70
C GLN A 284 -0.40 -22.83 -14.11
N GLU A 285 -0.21 -24.14 -14.20
CA GLU A 285 -1.26 -25.13 -14.51
C GLU A 285 -2.02 -25.60 -13.25
N ASP A 286 -1.53 -25.23 -12.04
CA ASP A 286 -2.23 -25.53 -10.79
C ASP A 286 -3.53 -24.71 -10.70
N PRO A 287 -4.68 -25.31 -10.40
CA PRO A 287 -5.96 -24.60 -10.24
C PRO A 287 -5.89 -23.46 -9.19
N LEU A 288 -5.04 -23.59 -8.17
CA LEU A 288 -4.85 -22.56 -7.13
C LEU A 288 -4.07 -21.33 -7.65
N TYR A 289 -3.29 -21.47 -8.72
CA TYR A 289 -2.53 -20.35 -9.29
C TYR A 289 -3.45 -19.24 -9.77
N GLU A 290 -4.48 -19.59 -10.57
CA GLU A 290 -5.40 -18.58 -11.11
C GLU A 290 -6.25 -17.92 -10.01
N ASP A 291 -6.70 -18.69 -8.98
CA ASP A 291 -7.42 -18.11 -7.84
C ASP A 291 -6.53 -17.16 -7.02
N SER A 292 -5.29 -17.55 -6.75
CA SER A 292 -4.30 -16.67 -6.08
C SER A 292 -4.02 -15.41 -6.87
N ARG A 293 -3.89 -15.53 -8.21
CA ARG A 293 -3.71 -14.37 -9.10
C ARG A 293 -4.90 -13.42 -9.06
N MET A 294 -6.12 -13.95 -9.09
CA MET A 294 -7.35 -13.15 -8.98
C MET A 294 -7.45 -12.45 -7.63
N LEU A 295 -7.13 -13.15 -6.53
CA LEU A 295 -7.09 -12.55 -5.19
C LEU A 295 -6.05 -11.44 -5.08
N LEU A 296 -4.82 -11.65 -5.58
CA LEU A 296 -3.79 -10.62 -5.59
C LEU A 296 -4.26 -9.37 -6.34
N ASP A 297 -4.88 -9.58 -7.50
CA ASP A 297 -5.36 -8.52 -8.37
C ASP A 297 -6.42 -7.64 -7.70
N ILE A 298 -7.38 -8.23 -6.98
CA ILE A 298 -8.43 -7.45 -6.30
C ILE A 298 -7.94 -6.85 -4.98
N LEU A 299 -7.01 -7.51 -4.27
CA LEU A 299 -6.45 -7.02 -3.01
C LEU A 299 -5.51 -5.82 -3.20
N THR A 300 -4.81 -5.72 -4.33
CA THR A 300 -3.84 -4.65 -4.59
C THR A 300 -4.43 -3.23 -4.42
N PRO A 301 -5.55 -2.85 -5.07
CA PRO A 301 -6.16 -1.54 -4.84
C PRO A 301 -6.70 -1.36 -3.43
N LEU A 302 -7.18 -2.43 -2.77
CA LEU A 302 -7.62 -2.39 -1.38
C LEU A 302 -6.45 -2.08 -0.44
N CYS A 303 -5.32 -2.77 -0.61
CA CYS A 303 -4.10 -2.51 0.16
C CYS A 303 -3.65 -1.06 0.00
N LYS A 304 -3.45 -0.61 -1.25
CA LYS A 304 -2.93 0.74 -1.52
C LYS A 304 -3.89 1.82 -1.04
N GLY A 305 -5.15 1.75 -1.41
CA GLY A 305 -6.13 2.79 -1.10
C GLY A 305 -6.44 2.88 0.40
N TRP A 306 -6.61 1.74 1.07
CA TRP A 306 -7.01 1.73 2.48
C TRP A 306 -5.84 1.89 3.45
N CYS A 307 -4.71 1.19 3.24
CA CYS A 307 -3.59 1.26 4.19
C CYS A 307 -2.96 2.65 4.24
N THR A 308 -2.88 3.37 3.11
CA THR A 308 -2.33 4.72 3.09
C THR A 308 -3.20 5.72 3.85
N GLU A 309 -4.51 5.71 3.61
CA GLU A 309 -5.47 6.57 4.31
C GLU A 309 -5.55 6.23 5.80
N THR A 310 -5.58 4.94 6.12
CA THR A 310 -5.62 4.45 7.50
C THR A 310 -4.35 4.81 8.27
N GLY A 311 -3.18 4.68 7.63
CA GLY A 311 -1.90 5.08 8.21
C GLY A 311 -1.85 6.58 8.53
N ILE A 312 -2.35 7.44 7.63
CA ILE A 312 -2.47 8.89 7.87
C ILE A 312 -3.34 9.16 9.11
N ASP A 313 -4.47 8.47 9.24
CA ASP A 313 -5.36 8.64 10.39
C ASP A 313 -4.71 8.16 11.71
N VAL A 314 -3.94 7.07 11.68
CA VAL A 314 -3.18 6.61 12.85
C VAL A 314 -2.14 7.65 13.28
N VAL A 315 -1.36 8.20 12.34
CA VAL A 315 -0.35 9.23 12.67
C VAL A 315 -1.01 10.50 13.23
N ARG A 316 -2.13 10.95 12.62
CA ARG A 316 -2.95 12.06 13.13
C ARG A 316 -3.40 11.82 14.57
N THR A 317 -3.89 10.61 14.86
CA THR A 317 -4.36 10.23 16.21
C THR A 317 -3.20 10.15 17.20
N ALA A 318 -2.02 9.70 16.79
CA ALA A 318 -0.82 9.68 17.61
C ALA A 318 -0.40 11.09 18.07
N ILE A 319 -0.42 12.08 17.16
CA ILE A 319 -0.18 13.50 17.49
C ILE A 319 -1.20 13.98 18.54
N GLN A 320 -2.47 13.60 18.39
CA GLN A 320 -3.52 13.95 19.35
C GLN A 320 -3.26 13.37 20.75
N VAL A 321 -2.76 12.13 20.84
CA VAL A 321 -2.41 11.49 22.13
C VAL A 321 -1.26 12.23 22.83
N LEU A 322 -0.27 12.72 22.08
CA LEU A 322 0.83 13.51 22.65
C LEU A 322 0.39 14.92 23.06
N GLY A 323 -0.71 15.43 22.50
CA GLY A 323 -1.15 16.81 22.74
C GLY A 323 -0.19 17.85 22.14
N GLY A 324 0.04 18.96 22.85
CA GLY A 324 0.84 20.08 22.33
C GLY A 324 2.25 19.69 21.89
N VAL A 325 2.92 18.78 22.60
CA VAL A 325 4.28 18.34 22.24
C VAL A 325 4.31 17.49 20.96
N GLY A 326 3.21 16.81 20.62
CA GLY A 326 3.09 16.07 19.35
C GLY A 326 3.10 16.98 18.11
N TYR A 327 2.85 18.28 18.29
CA TYR A 327 2.90 19.29 17.22
C TYR A 327 4.29 19.93 17.06
N THR A 328 5.23 19.61 17.94
CA THR A 328 6.60 20.13 17.90
C THR A 328 7.55 19.16 17.19
N LYS A 329 8.72 19.67 16.80
CA LYS A 329 9.80 18.85 16.21
C LYS A 329 10.59 18.04 17.22
N ASP A 330 10.24 18.11 18.52
CA ASP A 330 10.87 17.32 19.58
C ASP A 330 10.49 15.83 19.48
N PHE A 331 9.38 15.53 18.80
CA PHE A 331 8.89 14.18 18.52
C PHE A 331 8.80 13.94 17.01
N PRO A 332 9.00 12.69 16.52
CA PRO A 332 9.05 12.41 15.08
C PRO A 332 7.68 12.47 14.38
N LEU A 333 6.57 12.59 15.12
CA LEU A 333 5.21 12.45 14.60
C LEU A 333 4.84 13.56 13.59
N GLU A 334 5.33 14.79 13.77
CA GLU A 334 5.07 15.87 12.82
C GLU A 334 5.71 15.57 11.46
N GLN A 335 6.93 15.01 11.44
CA GLN A 335 7.60 14.56 10.22
C GLN A 335 6.88 13.36 9.62
N MET A 336 6.54 12.36 10.43
CA MET A 336 5.78 11.18 9.95
C MET A 336 4.47 11.61 9.29
N TYR A 337 3.77 12.62 9.81
CA TYR A 337 2.53 13.12 9.25
C TYR A 337 2.73 13.81 7.90
N ARG A 338 3.82 14.54 7.72
CA ARG A 338 4.18 15.16 6.44
C ARG A 338 4.63 14.11 5.42
N ASP A 339 5.43 13.16 5.84
CA ASP A 339 6.00 12.13 4.97
C ASP A 339 4.93 11.15 4.46
N ILE A 340 4.04 10.68 5.33
CA ILE A 340 3.00 9.72 4.95
C ILE A 340 1.94 10.31 4.02
N ARG A 341 1.72 11.65 4.03
CA ARG A 341 0.58 12.25 3.31
C ARG A 341 0.59 11.96 1.81
N VAL A 342 1.75 11.92 1.18
CA VAL A 342 1.87 11.68 -0.25
C VAL A 342 1.51 10.25 -0.66
N SER A 343 1.56 9.28 0.27
CA SER A 343 1.26 7.87 -0.03
C SER A 343 -0.17 7.65 -0.55
N ALA A 344 -1.14 8.49 -0.16
CA ALA A 344 -2.50 8.46 -0.68
C ALA A 344 -2.66 9.17 -2.05
N ILE A 345 -1.60 9.85 -2.53
CA ILE A 345 -1.63 10.65 -3.76
C ILE A 345 -0.91 9.95 -4.91
N TYR A 346 0.36 9.57 -4.72
CA TYR A 346 1.19 8.97 -5.78
C TYR A 346 0.85 7.48 -5.99
N GLU A 347 1.40 6.87 -7.03
CA GLU A 347 1.11 5.48 -7.46
C GLU A 347 -0.38 5.22 -7.73
N GLY A 348 -1.06 6.26 -8.24
CA GLY A 348 -2.52 6.33 -8.36
C GLY A 348 -3.16 6.79 -7.05
N THR A 349 -3.91 7.90 -7.09
CA THR A 349 -4.62 8.42 -5.91
C THR A 349 -5.57 7.36 -5.33
N THR A 350 -6.04 7.57 -4.10
CA THR A 350 -7.05 6.69 -3.49
C THR A 350 -8.28 6.55 -4.39
N ASP A 351 -8.70 7.64 -5.06
CA ASP A 351 -9.83 7.62 -5.99
C ASP A 351 -9.53 6.82 -7.26
N ILE A 352 -8.30 6.88 -7.79
CA ILE A 352 -7.87 6.04 -8.93
C ILE A 352 -7.87 4.55 -8.54
N GLN A 353 -7.44 4.20 -7.31
CA GLN A 353 -7.55 2.81 -6.83
C GLN A 353 -9.02 2.37 -6.73
N ALA A 354 -9.89 3.25 -6.27
CA ALA A 354 -11.31 2.98 -6.15
C ALA A 354 -11.98 2.82 -7.52
N LEU A 355 -11.65 3.67 -8.50
CA LEU A 355 -12.13 3.54 -9.88
C LEU A 355 -11.58 2.27 -10.55
N ASP A 356 -10.32 1.90 -10.32
CA ASP A 356 -9.76 0.63 -10.79
C ASP A 356 -10.51 -0.58 -10.20
N LEU A 357 -10.86 -0.51 -8.91
CA LEU A 357 -11.66 -1.54 -8.24
C LEU A 357 -13.03 -1.70 -8.88
N VAL A 358 -13.86 -0.66 -8.88
CA VAL A 358 -15.27 -0.76 -9.30
C VAL A 358 -15.45 -0.79 -10.82
N GLY A 359 -14.61 -0.08 -11.58
CA GLY A 359 -14.72 0.03 -13.04
C GLY A 359 -14.07 -1.13 -13.78
N ARG A 360 -13.06 -1.77 -13.20
CA ARG A 360 -12.29 -2.82 -13.87
C ARG A 360 -12.24 -4.13 -13.08
N LYS A 361 -11.69 -4.12 -11.86
CA LYS A 361 -11.42 -5.37 -11.12
C LYS A 361 -12.68 -6.15 -10.77
N MET A 362 -13.74 -5.48 -10.35
CA MET A 362 -15.01 -6.14 -10.01
C MET A 362 -15.79 -6.65 -11.23
N THR A 363 -15.48 -6.16 -12.42
CA THR A 363 -16.17 -6.56 -13.66
C THR A 363 -15.34 -7.49 -14.54
N LEU A 364 -14.03 -7.56 -14.31
CA LEU A 364 -13.11 -8.38 -15.09
C LEU A 364 -13.50 -9.86 -15.04
N GLN A 365 -13.39 -10.57 -16.17
CA GLN A 365 -13.75 -11.99 -16.30
C GLN A 365 -15.16 -12.30 -15.75
N ASN A 366 -16.14 -11.43 -16.07
CA ASN A 366 -17.52 -11.53 -15.59
C ASN A 366 -17.64 -11.51 -14.04
N GLY A 367 -16.74 -10.80 -13.36
CA GLY A 367 -16.74 -10.66 -11.90
C GLY A 367 -15.98 -11.74 -11.14
N ALA A 368 -15.18 -12.56 -11.81
CA ALA A 368 -14.47 -13.67 -11.19
C ALA A 368 -13.54 -13.21 -10.03
N LEU A 369 -12.86 -12.06 -10.17
CA LEU A 369 -12.00 -11.53 -9.11
C LEU A 369 -12.80 -11.23 -7.82
N PHE A 370 -13.96 -10.61 -7.97
CA PHE A 370 -14.83 -10.33 -6.83
C PHE A 370 -15.41 -11.62 -6.23
N GLN A 371 -15.76 -12.59 -7.06
CA GLN A 371 -16.25 -13.89 -6.60
C GLN A 371 -15.16 -14.67 -5.83
N SER A 372 -13.90 -14.63 -6.27
CA SER A 372 -12.76 -15.24 -5.55
C SER A 372 -12.62 -14.62 -4.14
N LEU A 373 -12.68 -13.28 -4.01
CA LEU A 373 -12.64 -12.61 -2.70
C LEU A 373 -13.83 -13.01 -1.81
N MET A 374 -15.06 -13.04 -2.35
CA MET A 374 -16.25 -13.47 -1.61
C MET A 374 -16.17 -14.94 -1.23
N GLY A 375 -15.62 -15.79 -2.08
CA GLY A 375 -15.32 -17.20 -1.79
C GLY A 375 -14.34 -17.37 -0.62
N ARG A 376 -13.32 -16.52 -0.56
CA ARG A 376 -12.38 -16.48 0.58
C ARG A 376 -13.09 -16.10 1.89
N PHE A 377 -14.01 -15.11 1.86
CA PHE A 377 -14.81 -14.75 3.03
C PHE A 377 -15.73 -15.89 3.47
N SER A 378 -16.44 -16.52 2.52
CA SER A 378 -17.32 -17.66 2.80
C SER A 378 -16.57 -18.82 3.42
N SER A 379 -15.39 -19.17 2.88
CA SER A 379 -14.54 -20.24 3.43
C SER A 379 -14.08 -19.95 4.87
N ASN A 380 -13.76 -18.69 5.20
CA ASN A 380 -13.42 -18.30 6.56
C ASN A 380 -14.63 -18.44 7.50
N LEU A 381 -15.82 -17.98 7.07
CA LEU A 381 -17.06 -18.12 7.83
C LEU A 381 -17.41 -19.59 8.10
N GLU A 382 -17.40 -20.42 7.07
CA GLU A 382 -17.73 -21.85 7.21
C GLU A 382 -16.83 -22.59 8.21
N LYS A 383 -15.53 -22.25 8.21
CA LYS A 383 -14.54 -22.89 9.09
C LYS A 383 -14.61 -22.42 10.54
N ASN A 384 -14.97 -21.15 10.79
CA ASN A 384 -14.63 -20.51 12.06
C ASN A 384 -15.81 -19.84 12.78
N ARG A 385 -16.98 -19.62 12.15
CA ARG A 385 -18.10 -18.87 12.74
C ARG A 385 -18.66 -19.46 14.03
N GLU A 386 -18.47 -20.76 14.24
CA GLU A 386 -18.91 -21.45 15.45
C GLU A 386 -17.87 -21.43 16.58
N ASN A 387 -16.72 -20.72 16.41
CA ASN A 387 -15.73 -20.59 17.48
C ASN A 387 -16.35 -19.87 18.70
N PRO A 388 -16.46 -20.52 19.89
CA PRO A 388 -17.22 -19.96 21.01
C PRO A 388 -16.70 -18.62 21.52
N GLN A 389 -15.39 -18.37 21.39
CA GLN A 389 -14.74 -17.15 21.88
C GLN A 389 -14.81 -15.99 20.86
N LEU A 390 -15.22 -16.26 19.61
CA LEU A 390 -15.26 -15.31 18.50
C LEU A 390 -16.62 -15.24 17.80
N GLN A 391 -17.61 -16.02 18.27
CA GLN A 391 -18.91 -16.15 17.62
C GLN A 391 -19.60 -14.79 17.36
N ALA A 392 -19.59 -13.90 18.35
CA ALA A 392 -20.20 -12.58 18.20
C ALA A 392 -19.51 -11.74 17.11
N ALA A 393 -18.18 -11.79 17.05
CA ALA A 393 -17.41 -11.08 16.02
C ALA A 393 -17.69 -11.66 14.63
N TYR A 394 -17.75 -12.99 14.49
CA TYR A 394 -18.10 -13.64 13.23
C TYR A 394 -19.51 -13.33 12.76
N GLN A 395 -20.51 -13.33 13.64
CA GLN A 395 -21.88 -12.95 13.31
C GLN A 395 -21.98 -11.49 12.82
N GLN A 396 -21.23 -10.59 13.42
CA GLN A 396 -21.21 -9.20 12.98
C GLN A 396 -20.46 -9.05 11.64
N TRP A 397 -19.33 -9.73 11.47
CA TRP A 397 -18.58 -9.71 10.22
C TRP A 397 -19.35 -10.33 9.05
N GLU A 398 -20.11 -11.40 9.27
CA GLU A 398 -21.00 -12.03 8.28
C GLU A 398 -21.98 -11.00 7.69
N LYS A 399 -22.65 -10.20 8.53
CA LYS A 399 -23.54 -9.11 8.08
C LYS A 399 -22.82 -8.08 7.20
N GLN A 400 -21.55 -7.81 7.51
CA GLN A 400 -20.77 -6.86 6.71
C GLN A 400 -20.37 -7.46 5.35
N CYS A 401 -20.10 -8.75 5.29
CA CYS A 401 -19.90 -9.46 4.03
C CYS A 401 -21.17 -9.45 3.15
N GLU A 402 -22.37 -9.62 3.78
CA GLU A 402 -23.65 -9.47 3.09
C GLU A 402 -23.82 -8.05 2.54
N THR A 403 -23.52 -7.01 3.34
CA THR A 403 -23.56 -5.61 2.91
C THR A 403 -22.62 -5.35 1.71
N VAL A 404 -21.41 -5.91 1.71
CA VAL A 404 -20.49 -5.83 0.57
C VAL A 404 -21.14 -6.40 -0.69
N TYR A 405 -21.73 -7.59 -0.58
CA TYR A 405 -22.39 -8.25 -1.70
C TYR A 405 -23.60 -7.46 -2.22
N GLU A 406 -24.45 -6.99 -1.33
CA GLU A 406 -25.62 -6.16 -1.68
C GLU A 406 -25.20 -4.88 -2.42
N MET A 407 -24.19 -4.16 -1.93
CA MET A 407 -23.67 -2.96 -2.58
C MET A 407 -23.09 -3.23 -3.97
N ALA A 408 -22.36 -4.35 -4.12
CA ALA A 408 -21.83 -4.76 -5.41
C ALA A 408 -22.95 -5.10 -6.40
N MET A 409 -24.00 -5.79 -5.96
CA MET A 409 -25.14 -6.11 -6.83
C MET A 409 -25.96 -4.87 -7.19
N ALA A 410 -26.19 -3.97 -6.23
CA ALA A 410 -26.90 -2.71 -6.48
C ALA A 410 -26.19 -1.80 -7.49
N SER A 411 -24.89 -1.98 -7.72
CA SER A 411 -24.16 -1.18 -8.71
C SER A 411 -24.75 -1.26 -10.14
N LYS A 412 -25.36 -2.39 -10.50
CA LYS A 412 -26.03 -2.55 -11.81
C LYS A 412 -27.22 -1.62 -11.96
N GLU A 413 -28.07 -1.56 -10.93
CA GLU A 413 -29.22 -0.65 -10.90
C GLU A 413 -28.78 0.82 -10.91
N VAL A 414 -27.67 1.13 -10.23
CA VAL A 414 -27.08 2.48 -10.22
C VAL A 414 -26.62 2.87 -11.63
N VAL A 415 -25.99 1.96 -12.36
CA VAL A 415 -25.57 2.20 -13.76
C VAL A 415 -26.79 2.44 -14.66
N GLU A 416 -27.90 1.71 -14.48
CA GLU A 416 -29.13 1.90 -15.25
C GLU A 416 -29.80 3.25 -14.94
N ASP A 417 -29.75 3.71 -13.69
CA ASP A 417 -30.38 4.97 -13.24
C ASP A 417 -29.53 6.22 -13.52
N ARG A 418 -28.22 6.16 -13.27
CA ARG A 418 -27.30 7.30 -13.25
C ARG A 418 -26.01 7.09 -14.06
N GLY A 419 -25.92 6.01 -14.82
CA GLY A 419 -24.70 5.67 -15.55
C GLY A 419 -23.54 5.28 -14.62
N ILE A 420 -22.37 5.10 -15.20
CA ILE A 420 -21.14 4.76 -14.46
C ILE A 420 -20.74 5.85 -13.46
N GLU A 421 -21.14 7.09 -13.68
CA GLU A 421 -20.85 8.23 -12.81
C GLU A 421 -21.47 8.04 -11.41
N GLY A 422 -22.67 7.45 -11.34
CA GLY A 422 -23.32 7.14 -10.07
C GLY A 422 -22.53 6.12 -9.23
N VAL A 423 -21.92 5.13 -9.87
CA VAL A 423 -21.02 4.16 -9.20
C VAL A 423 -19.70 4.83 -8.83
N ALA A 424 -19.12 5.61 -9.73
CA ALA A 424 -17.84 6.29 -9.53
C ALA A 424 -17.89 7.27 -8.34
N LEU A 425 -19.02 7.96 -8.14
CA LEU A 425 -19.21 8.91 -7.04
C LEU A 425 -18.95 8.27 -5.65
N TYR A 426 -19.31 7.01 -5.48
CA TYR A 426 -19.16 6.29 -4.22
C TYR A 426 -18.08 5.19 -4.25
N ALA A 427 -17.22 5.19 -5.26
CA ALA A 427 -16.16 4.20 -5.40
C ALA A 427 -15.19 4.21 -4.21
N THR A 428 -14.74 5.39 -3.77
CA THR A 428 -13.80 5.53 -2.64
C THR A 428 -14.41 5.10 -1.29
N PRO A 429 -15.63 5.52 -0.91
CA PRO A 429 -16.35 4.95 0.22
C PRO A 429 -16.45 3.42 0.17
N PHE A 430 -16.81 2.85 -0.98
CA PHE A 430 -16.92 1.41 -1.15
C PHE A 430 -15.58 0.70 -1.01
N LEU A 431 -14.50 1.23 -1.63
CA LEU A 431 -13.15 0.68 -1.46
C LEU A 431 -12.75 0.64 0.01
N LYS A 432 -12.94 1.74 0.75
CA LYS A 432 -12.59 1.83 2.18
C LYS A 432 -13.38 0.81 3.01
N PHE A 433 -14.66 0.65 2.73
CA PHE A 433 -15.51 -0.33 3.42
C PHE A 433 -15.07 -1.76 3.10
N LEU A 434 -14.94 -2.13 1.81
CA LEU A 434 -14.54 -3.47 1.39
C LEU A 434 -13.16 -3.85 1.96
N ALA A 435 -12.19 -2.93 1.93
CA ALA A 435 -10.86 -3.17 2.49
C ALA A 435 -10.91 -3.37 4.02
N THR A 436 -11.78 -2.61 4.72
CA THR A 436 -11.97 -2.79 6.17
C THR A 436 -12.60 -4.14 6.50
N VAL A 437 -13.59 -4.59 5.70
CA VAL A 437 -14.21 -5.92 5.85
C VAL A 437 -13.19 -7.03 5.57
N ALA A 438 -12.36 -6.88 4.54
CA ALA A 438 -11.29 -7.83 4.23
C ALA A 438 -10.25 -7.90 5.37
N ALA A 439 -9.80 -6.76 5.87
CA ALA A 439 -8.88 -6.70 7.00
C ALA A 439 -9.46 -7.36 8.27
N ALA A 440 -10.76 -7.17 8.54
CA ALA A 440 -11.46 -7.83 9.64
C ALA A 440 -11.44 -9.36 9.48
N GLY A 441 -11.70 -9.87 8.29
CA GLY A 441 -11.64 -11.31 8.01
C GLY A 441 -10.27 -11.92 8.30
N PHE A 442 -9.19 -11.28 7.85
CA PHE A 442 -7.82 -11.74 8.13
C PHE A 442 -7.43 -11.58 9.60
N LEU A 443 -7.92 -10.53 10.30
CA LEU A 443 -7.73 -10.41 11.75
C LEU A 443 -8.45 -11.50 12.53
N LEU A 444 -9.66 -11.88 12.11
CA LEU A 444 -10.43 -12.97 12.73
C LEU A 444 -9.72 -14.32 12.55
N GLU A 445 -9.13 -14.61 11.38
CA GLU A 445 -8.30 -15.80 11.18
C GLU A 445 -7.10 -15.83 12.15
N GLN A 446 -6.41 -14.71 12.32
CA GLN A 446 -5.33 -14.59 13.32
C GLN A 446 -5.84 -14.79 14.75
N ALA A 447 -7.05 -14.28 15.06
CA ALA A 447 -7.65 -14.44 16.38
C ALA A 447 -8.02 -15.90 16.67
N VAL A 448 -8.49 -16.67 15.67
CA VAL A 448 -8.75 -18.13 15.82
C VAL A 448 -7.48 -18.87 16.23
N ILE A 449 -6.37 -18.57 15.54
CA ILE A 449 -5.06 -19.16 15.86
C ILE A 449 -4.63 -18.74 17.26
N ALA A 450 -4.80 -17.47 17.61
CA ALA A 450 -4.42 -16.94 18.92
C ALA A 450 -5.23 -17.56 20.05
N VAL A 451 -6.54 -17.74 19.87
CA VAL A 451 -7.42 -18.45 20.84
C VAL A 451 -6.93 -19.88 21.05
N SER A 452 -6.69 -20.63 19.97
CA SER A 452 -6.20 -22.01 20.05
C SER A 452 -4.84 -22.11 20.78
N LYS A 453 -3.93 -21.17 20.49
CA LYS A 453 -2.61 -21.12 21.16
C LYS A 453 -2.73 -20.73 22.63
N LEU A 454 -3.63 -19.83 22.99
CA LEU A 454 -3.89 -19.45 24.37
C LEU A 454 -4.46 -20.62 25.16
N ASP A 455 -5.47 -21.32 24.63
CA ASP A 455 -6.10 -22.46 25.26
C ASP A 455 -5.09 -23.60 25.48
N GLN A 456 -4.21 -23.85 24.49
CA GLN A 456 -3.11 -24.80 24.61
C GLN A 456 -2.16 -24.40 25.76
N LEU A 457 -1.74 -23.13 25.82
CA LEU A 457 -0.82 -22.63 26.84
C LEU A 457 -1.43 -22.70 28.26
N ILE A 458 -2.71 -22.39 28.40
CA ILE A 458 -3.48 -22.51 29.66
C ILE A 458 -3.49 -23.98 30.12
N ALA A 459 -3.78 -24.92 29.21
CA ALA A 459 -3.79 -26.34 29.51
C ALA A 459 -2.40 -26.87 29.88
N GLU A 460 -1.35 -26.53 29.12
CA GLU A 460 0.03 -26.96 29.41
C GLU A 460 0.54 -26.46 30.78
N LYS A 461 0.15 -25.25 31.18
CA LYS A 461 0.51 -24.64 32.45
C LYS A 461 -0.43 -25.00 33.60
N ALA A 462 -1.49 -25.77 33.33
CA ALA A 462 -2.54 -26.14 34.29
C ALA A 462 -3.12 -24.93 35.05
N VAL A 463 -3.34 -23.82 34.33
CA VAL A 463 -3.86 -22.55 34.89
C VAL A 463 -5.32 -22.73 35.26
N LYS A 464 -5.68 -22.40 36.50
CA LYS A 464 -7.08 -22.42 36.95
C LYS A 464 -7.78 -21.11 36.56
N ASP A 465 -9.10 -21.14 36.41
CA ASP A 465 -9.90 -19.95 36.09
C ASP A 465 -9.67 -18.80 37.09
N SER A 466 -9.48 -19.12 38.39
CA SER A 466 -9.17 -18.13 39.42
C SER A 466 -7.82 -17.43 39.24
N ASP A 467 -6.90 -18.02 38.50
CA ASP A 467 -5.52 -17.55 38.31
C ASP A 467 -5.29 -16.97 36.92
N LEU A 468 -6.31 -17.02 36.05
CA LEU A 468 -6.23 -16.62 34.64
C LEU A 468 -5.80 -15.15 34.47
N GLU A 469 -6.39 -14.23 35.21
CA GLU A 469 -6.06 -12.81 35.15
C GLU A 469 -4.57 -12.56 35.48
N ALA A 470 -4.11 -13.11 36.59
CA ALA A 470 -2.73 -13.01 37.00
C ALA A 470 -1.76 -13.71 36.00
N PHE A 471 -2.19 -14.81 35.40
CA PHE A 471 -1.43 -15.49 34.34
C PHE A 471 -1.28 -14.61 33.10
N LEU A 472 -2.36 -13.99 32.60
CA LEU A 472 -2.34 -13.07 31.48
C LEU A 472 -1.47 -11.83 31.75
N GLU A 473 -1.46 -11.32 32.99
CA GLU A 473 -0.61 -10.20 33.38
C GLU A 473 0.90 -10.55 33.39
N ASN A 474 1.24 -11.76 33.85
CA ASN A 474 2.63 -12.15 34.10
C ASN A 474 3.23 -12.99 32.96
N ASN A 475 2.46 -13.48 32.00
CA ASN A 475 2.94 -14.24 30.85
C ASN A 475 2.78 -13.42 29.57
N THR A 476 3.90 -13.06 28.96
CA THR A 476 3.93 -12.20 27.76
C THR A 476 3.27 -12.87 26.55
N GLU A 477 3.44 -14.18 26.39
CA GLU A 477 2.88 -14.94 25.28
C GLU A 477 1.35 -15.09 25.42
N ALA A 478 0.88 -15.46 26.61
CA ALA A 478 -0.56 -15.53 26.91
C ALA A 478 -1.24 -14.18 26.71
N ARG A 479 -0.62 -13.11 27.21
CA ARG A 479 -1.09 -11.74 27.00
C ARG A 479 -1.14 -11.35 25.53
N PHE A 480 -0.13 -11.74 24.74
CA PHE A 480 -0.10 -11.49 23.30
C PHE A 480 -1.31 -12.14 22.60
N PHE A 481 -1.54 -13.43 22.84
CA PHE A 481 -2.66 -14.15 22.23
C PHE A 481 -4.02 -13.60 22.67
N ASN A 482 -4.22 -13.32 23.96
CA ASN A 482 -5.45 -12.70 24.43
C ASN A 482 -5.68 -11.30 23.81
N ASN A 483 -4.63 -10.50 23.68
CA ASN A 483 -4.71 -9.18 23.04
C ASN A 483 -5.06 -9.27 21.55
N LYS A 484 -4.62 -10.31 20.83
CA LYS A 484 -5.03 -10.56 19.44
C LYS A 484 -6.52 -10.76 19.34
N ARG A 485 -7.10 -11.62 20.18
CA ARG A 485 -8.53 -11.86 20.26
C ARG A 485 -9.32 -10.56 20.54
N ILE A 486 -8.90 -9.80 21.56
CA ILE A 486 -9.55 -8.54 21.94
C ILE A 486 -9.44 -7.51 20.79
N THR A 487 -8.31 -7.44 20.12
CA THR A 487 -8.10 -6.49 19.01
C THR A 487 -9.01 -6.81 17.83
N ALA A 488 -9.13 -8.09 17.45
CA ALA A 488 -10.01 -8.52 16.36
C ALA A 488 -11.49 -8.23 16.69
N GLN A 489 -11.93 -8.55 17.91
CA GLN A 489 -13.29 -8.22 18.37
C GLN A 489 -13.55 -6.71 18.30
N ASN A 490 -12.64 -5.89 18.87
CA ASN A 490 -12.79 -4.43 18.85
C ASN A 490 -12.78 -3.87 17.41
N PHE A 491 -11.98 -4.43 16.53
CA PHE A 491 -11.93 -4.02 15.13
C PHE A 491 -13.31 -4.19 14.46
N VAL A 492 -13.92 -5.35 14.66
CA VAL A 492 -15.25 -5.65 14.12
C VAL A 492 -16.33 -4.78 14.77
N ASP A 493 -16.26 -4.55 16.09
CA ASP A 493 -17.27 -3.82 16.84
C ASP A 493 -17.23 -2.31 16.62
N THR A 494 -16.08 -1.73 16.28
CA THR A 494 -15.92 -0.27 16.24
C THR A 494 -15.42 0.26 14.88
N ILE A 495 -14.40 -0.35 14.28
CA ILE A 495 -13.77 0.17 13.06
C ILE A 495 -14.58 -0.20 11.81
N VAL A 496 -15.13 -1.41 11.76
CA VAL A 496 -15.97 -1.83 10.62
C VAL A 496 -17.25 -1.00 10.51
N PRO A 497 -18.02 -0.72 11.61
CA PRO A 497 -19.18 0.17 11.55
C PRO A 497 -18.85 1.62 11.14
N GLU A 498 -17.69 2.16 11.54
CA GLU A 498 -17.24 3.47 11.05
C GLU A 498 -17.07 3.48 9.52
N ALA A 499 -16.49 2.40 8.96
CA ALA A 499 -16.33 2.26 7.51
C ALA A 499 -17.69 2.05 6.80
N GLU A 500 -18.62 1.30 7.38
CA GLU A 500 -19.96 1.13 6.84
C GLU A 500 -20.72 2.45 6.76
N ALA A 501 -20.55 3.33 7.74
CA ALA A 501 -21.19 4.64 7.75
C ALA A 501 -20.81 5.51 6.52
N LEU A 502 -19.65 5.28 5.89
CA LEU A 502 -19.27 5.95 4.66
C LEU A 502 -20.20 5.62 3.48
N LEU A 503 -20.92 4.51 3.54
CA LEU A 503 -21.86 4.09 2.49
C LEU A 503 -23.23 4.77 2.59
N ALA A 504 -23.47 5.62 3.59
CA ALA A 504 -24.79 6.23 3.80
C ALA A 504 -25.32 6.97 2.56
N GLY A 505 -24.46 7.71 1.87
CA GLY A 505 -24.80 8.40 0.63
C GLY A 505 -25.14 7.43 -0.52
N ALA A 506 -24.37 6.37 -0.66
CA ALA A 506 -24.61 5.32 -1.66
C ALA A 506 -25.92 4.57 -1.39
N LYS A 507 -26.13 4.14 -0.13
CA LYS A 507 -27.34 3.44 0.30
C LYS A 507 -28.61 4.28 0.10
N SER A 508 -28.52 5.62 0.28
CA SER A 508 -29.64 6.55 0.06
C SER A 508 -29.77 7.03 -1.41
N ARG A 509 -28.90 6.57 -2.31
CA ARG A 509 -28.83 7.01 -3.71
C ARG A 509 -28.78 8.54 -3.85
N ASN A 510 -27.98 9.20 -3.01
CA ASN A 510 -27.81 10.64 -3.05
C ASN A 510 -26.78 11.03 -4.12
N TYR A 511 -27.23 11.57 -5.23
CA TYR A 511 -26.37 12.00 -6.36
C TYR A 511 -26.20 13.52 -6.46
N GLY A 512 -26.54 14.26 -5.41
CA GLY A 512 -26.50 15.73 -5.41
C GLY A 512 -25.15 16.32 -5.81
N ALA A 513 -24.05 15.60 -5.58
CA ALA A 513 -22.72 16.04 -5.99
C ALA A 513 -22.52 16.00 -7.53
N LEU A 514 -23.31 15.20 -8.28
CA LEU A 514 -23.31 15.20 -9.74
C LEU A 514 -24.22 16.29 -10.31
N ASP A 515 -25.20 16.75 -9.53
CA ASP A 515 -26.23 17.70 -9.97
C ASP A 515 -25.85 19.15 -9.65
N ILE A 516 -24.89 19.38 -8.73
CA ILE A 516 -24.44 20.73 -8.35
C ILE A 516 -23.49 21.33 -9.38
N ASN A 517 -23.66 22.61 -9.66
CA ASN A 517 -22.75 23.38 -10.51
C ASN A 517 -21.79 24.20 -9.61
N PHE A 518 -20.54 23.77 -9.53
CA PHE A 518 -19.50 24.42 -8.75
C PHE A 518 -18.89 25.64 -9.45
#